data_81aae49c9913d1f7476513db2e4a5a6b
#
_entry.id   81aae49c9913d1f7476513db2e4a5a6b
#
_cell.length_a   1.000
_cell.length_b   1.000
_cell.length_c   1.000
_cell.angle_alpha   90.00
_cell.angle_beta   90.00
_cell.angle_gamma   90.00
#
_symmetry.space_group_name_H-M   'P 1'
#
loop_
_entity.id
_entity.type
_entity.pdbx_description
1 polymer ?
#
loop_
_entity_poly.entity_id
_entity_poly.type
_entity_poly.pdbx_seq_one_letter_code
_entity_poly.pdbx_strand_id
1 'polypeptide(L)'
;MIYTLVGEASKILLTTFSLEKIIHAKRKDVFNIFSNYEQYEKLIPKYFPSIRTRSVRGDVAVVEEHFKLGDLELILMSKHVSKPYVLHEVYVIGGKSKGSYIRQEFIEIPDGTKILVDIDLKLIGAMKIPKLLDKSKLAENYSNFLDDLGLLCEKSV
;
A
#
# COMPACT_ATOMS: atom_id res chain seq x y z
N MET A 1 -6.20 16.37 5.94
CA MET A 1 -6.69 15.39 6.95
C MET A 1 -8.02 15.84 7.47
N ILE A 2 -9.00 14.96 7.42
CA ILE A 2 -10.35 15.24 7.89
C ILE A 2 -10.67 14.27 9.02
N TYR A 3 -11.16 14.81 10.13
CA TYR A 3 -11.65 14.00 11.24
C TYR A 3 -13.17 14.00 11.22
N THR A 4 -13.75 12.80 11.22
CA THR A 4 -15.18 12.63 11.36
C THR A 4 -15.46 11.92 12.67
N LEU A 5 -16.29 12.52 13.52
CA LEU A 5 -16.73 11.89 14.77
C LEU A 5 -17.96 11.03 14.45
N VAL A 6 -17.86 9.73 14.70
CA VAL A 6 -18.97 8.78 14.54
C VAL A 6 -19.33 8.26 15.91
N GLY A 7 -20.33 8.89 16.56
CA GLY A 7 -20.69 8.62 17.95
C GLY A 7 -19.67 9.19 18.95
N GLU A 8 -19.93 9.05 20.24
CA GLU A 8 -19.09 9.63 21.30
C GLU A 8 -17.74 8.92 21.48
N ALA A 9 -17.60 7.69 21.00
CA ALA A 9 -16.44 6.84 21.27
C ALA A 9 -15.57 6.54 20.04
N SER A 10 -15.98 6.94 18.83
CA SER A 10 -15.27 6.56 17.60
C SER A 10 -14.83 7.78 16.79
N LYS A 11 -13.54 7.90 16.56
CA LYS A 11 -13.00 8.86 15.62
C LYS A 11 -12.58 8.12 14.34
N ILE A 12 -12.96 8.66 13.18
CA ILE A 12 -12.50 8.18 11.90
C ILE A 12 -11.59 9.26 11.32
N LEU A 13 -10.37 8.86 10.98
CA LEU A 13 -9.45 9.70 10.23
C LEU A 13 -9.52 9.30 8.77
N LEU A 14 -9.76 10.29 7.90
CA LEU A 14 -9.75 10.10 6.46
C LEU A 14 -8.65 10.98 5.87
N THR A 15 -7.78 10.38 5.07
CA THR A 15 -6.79 11.14 4.30
C THR A 15 -6.59 10.49 2.94
N THR A 16 -6.46 11.33 1.91
CA THR A 16 -6.21 10.87 0.55
C THR A 16 -4.97 11.57 0.01
N PHE A 17 -4.16 10.83 -0.74
CA PHE A 17 -3.03 11.41 -1.45
C PHE A 17 -2.68 10.55 -2.67
N SER A 18 -1.96 11.16 -3.61
CA SER A 18 -1.50 10.49 -4.82
C SER A 18 -0.01 10.71 -4.98
N LEU A 19 0.65 9.71 -5.53
CA LEU A 19 2.08 9.72 -5.80
C LEU A 19 2.36 9.22 -7.21
N GLU A 20 3.46 9.66 -7.79
CA GLU A 20 3.93 9.22 -9.08
C GLU A 20 5.42 8.87 -8.96
N LYS A 21 5.81 7.71 -9.50
CA LYS A 21 7.20 7.27 -9.55
C LYS A 21 7.58 6.77 -10.92
N ILE A 22 8.83 6.98 -11.30
CA ILE A 22 9.42 6.41 -12.51
C ILE A 22 10.46 5.40 -12.07
N ILE A 23 10.35 4.18 -12.60
CA ILE A 23 11.24 3.07 -12.29
C ILE A 23 11.87 2.60 -13.60
N HIS A 24 13.19 2.49 -13.62
CA HIS A 24 13.96 2.09 -14.81
C HIS A 24 14.02 0.57 -14.92
N ALA A 25 12.84 -0.01 -15.12
CA ALA A 25 12.66 -1.44 -15.35
C ALA A 25 11.38 -1.65 -16.17
N LYS A 26 11.28 -2.80 -16.84
CA LYS A 26 10.11 -3.13 -17.67
C LYS A 26 8.85 -3.25 -16.84
N ARG A 27 7.72 -2.84 -17.40
CA ARG A 27 6.42 -2.86 -16.73
C ARG A 27 6.08 -4.23 -16.12
N LYS A 28 6.34 -5.31 -16.85
CA LYS A 28 6.10 -6.68 -16.35
C LYS A 28 6.88 -6.96 -15.08
N ASP A 29 8.15 -6.59 -15.04
CA ASP A 29 9.03 -6.84 -13.89
C ASP A 29 8.63 -5.99 -12.70
N VAL A 30 8.30 -4.73 -12.94
CA VAL A 30 7.82 -3.80 -11.92
C VAL A 30 6.51 -4.29 -11.33
N PHE A 31 5.54 -4.63 -12.18
CA PHE A 31 4.26 -5.18 -11.75
C PHE A 31 4.45 -6.43 -10.88
N ASN A 32 5.29 -7.36 -11.32
CA ASN A 32 5.51 -8.62 -10.61
C ASN A 32 6.09 -8.40 -9.20
N ILE A 33 6.97 -7.43 -9.02
CA ILE A 33 7.53 -7.12 -7.70
C ILE A 33 6.50 -6.39 -6.83
N PHE A 34 5.84 -5.37 -7.37
CA PHE A 34 4.87 -4.56 -6.61
C PHE A 34 3.63 -5.35 -6.20
N SER A 35 3.20 -6.32 -6.99
CA SER A 35 2.00 -7.12 -6.70
C SER A 35 2.31 -8.44 -6.01
N ASN A 36 3.58 -8.74 -5.77
CA ASN A 36 3.98 -10.03 -5.17
C ASN A 36 3.94 -9.98 -3.64
N TYR A 37 2.73 -9.86 -3.10
CA TYR A 37 2.51 -9.80 -1.66
C TYR A 37 3.11 -11.01 -0.91
N GLU A 38 3.18 -12.18 -1.52
CA GLU A 38 3.74 -13.39 -0.89
C GLU A 38 5.23 -13.25 -0.58
N GLN A 39 5.94 -12.38 -1.28
CA GLN A 39 7.36 -12.15 -1.09
C GLN A 39 7.67 -10.90 -0.24
N TYR A 40 6.68 -10.13 0.16
CA TYR A 40 6.90 -8.89 0.90
C TYR A 40 7.65 -9.10 2.20
N GLU A 41 7.32 -10.13 2.95
CA GLU A 41 8.00 -10.45 4.21
C GLU A 41 9.49 -10.73 4.01
N LYS A 42 9.85 -11.32 2.88
CA LYS A 42 11.24 -11.63 2.54
C LYS A 42 11.96 -10.43 1.92
N LEU A 43 11.31 -9.73 1.00
CA LEU A 43 11.93 -8.66 0.20
C LEU A 43 11.96 -7.32 0.93
N ILE A 44 10.90 -7.01 1.67
CA ILE A 44 10.73 -5.72 2.34
C ILE A 44 10.21 -5.90 3.77
N PRO A 45 10.94 -6.65 4.63
CA PRO A 45 10.50 -6.91 6.01
C PRO A 45 10.40 -5.66 6.87
N LYS A 46 11.09 -4.58 6.48
CA LYS A 46 10.98 -3.27 7.13
C LYS A 46 9.54 -2.76 7.11
N TYR A 47 8.81 -3.00 6.00
CA TYR A 47 7.43 -2.55 5.81
C TYR A 47 6.41 -3.64 6.10
N PHE A 48 6.75 -4.89 5.83
CA PHE A 48 5.87 -6.05 6.04
C PHE A 48 6.59 -7.12 6.86
N PRO A 49 6.63 -6.96 8.21
CA PRO A 49 7.25 -7.97 9.08
C PRO A 49 6.59 -9.34 9.02
N SER A 50 5.32 -9.40 8.67
CA SER A 50 4.57 -10.66 8.58
C SER A 50 3.49 -10.58 7.51
N ILE A 51 3.39 -11.63 6.71
CA ILE A 51 2.35 -11.80 5.68
C ILE A 51 1.79 -13.22 5.81
N ARG A 52 0.47 -13.33 5.77
CA ARG A 52 -0.19 -14.63 5.75
C ARG A 52 -1.33 -14.63 4.73
N THR A 53 -1.15 -15.40 3.67
CA THR A 53 -2.19 -15.56 2.66
C THR A 53 -3.31 -16.45 3.19
N ARG A 54 -4.55 -15.97 3.12
CA ARG A 54 -5.75 -16.67 3.58
C ARG A 54 -6.42 -17.43 2.47
N SER A 55 -6.55 -16.82 1.30
CA SER A 55 -7.17 -17.45 0.14
C SER A 55 -6.68 -16.80 -1.15
N VAL A 56 -6.66 -17.58 -2.21
CA VAL A 56 -6.37 -17.11 -3.57
C VAL A 56 -7.41 -17.70 -4.51
N ARG A 57 -8.07 -16.83 -5.28
CA ARG A 57 -9.04 -17.24 -6.30
C ARG A 57 -8.81 -16.40 -7.56
N GLY A 58 -8.13 -16.98 -8.55
CA GLY A 58 -7.76 -16.26 -9.77
C GLY A 58 -6.89 -15.06 -9.45
N ASP A 59 -7.35 -13.89 -9.86
CA ASP A 59 -6.63 -12.62 -9.68
C ASP A 59 -6.91 -11.94 -8.33
N VAL A 60 -7.60 -12.61 -7.43
CA VAL A 60 -8.01 -12.07 -6.14
C VAL A 60 -7.42 -12.89 -5.00
N ALA A 61 -6.76 -12.23 -4.06
CA ALA A 61 -6.22 -12.86 -2.87
C ALA A 61 -6.65 -12.11 -1.61
N VAL A 62 -6.88 -12.86 -0.53
CA VAL A 62 -7.12 -12.30 0.80
C VAL A 62 -5.90 -12.60 1.67
N VAL A 63 -5.32 -11.55 2.25
CA VAL A 63 -4.03 -11.60 2.92
C VAL A 63 -4.12 -10.88 4.27
N GLU A 64 -3.57 -11.51 5.31
CA GLU A 64 -3.30 -10.82 6.56
C GLU A 64 -1.91 -10.19 6.46
N GLU A 65 -1.84 -8.90 6.75
CA GLU A 65 -0.61 -8.14 6.63
C GLU A 65 -0.31 -7.38 7.92
N HIS A 66 0.93 -7.48 8.39
CA HIS A 66 1.46 -6.55 9.36
C HIS A 66 2.22 -5.50 8.56
N PHE A 67 1.72 -4.26 8.56
CA PHE A 67 2.28 -3.17 7.77
C PHE A 67 2.83 -2.08 8.66
N LYS A 68 4.07 -1.69 8.40
CA LYS A 68 4.76 -0.61 9.12
C LYS A 68 5.16 0.47 8.13
N LEU A 69 4.75 1.70 8.41
CA LEU A 69 5.07 2.86 7.60
C LEU A 69 5.47 4.02 8.51
N GLY A 70 6.78 4.22 8.70
CA GLY A 70 7.27 5.15 9.71
C GLY A 70 6.81 4.70 11.10
N ASP A 71 6.16 5.61 11.82
CA ASP A 71 5.62 5.31 13.16
C ASP A 71 4.24 4.66 13.12
N LEU A 72 3.64 4.54 11.94
CA LEU A 72 2.34 3.90 11.75
C LEU A 72 2.54 2.39 11.64
N GLU A 73 1.82 1.64 12.47
CA GLU A 73 1.84 0.19 12.46
C GLU A 73 0.43 -0.34 12.43
N LEU A 74 0.12 -1.17 11.44
CA LEU A 74 -1.23 -1.66 11.19
C LEU A 74 -1.23 -3.17 11.01
N ILE A 75 -2.25 -3.81 11.56
CA ILE A 75 -2.59 -5.20 11.26
C ILE A 75 -3.81 -5.16 10.36
N LEU A 76 -3.66 -5.65 9.13
CA LEU A 76 -4.65 -5.53 8.08
C LEU A 76 -5.13 -6.90 7.61
N MET A 77 -6.41 -6.98 7.28
CA MET A 77 -6.94 -8.00 6.38
C MET A 77 -7.19 -7.30 5.05
N SER A 78 -6.48 -7.68 4.01
CA SER A 78 -6.52 -6.99 2.72
C SER A 78 -6.93 -7.93 1.60
N LYS A 79 -7.72 -7.39 0.66
CA LYS A 79 -8.04 -8.06 -0.58
C LYS A 79 -7.19 -7.43 -1.69
N HIS A 80 -6.30 -8.23 -2.28
CA HIS A 80 -5.48 -7.83 -3.42
C HIS A 80 -6.16 -8.27 -4.71
N VAL A 81 -6.30 -7.34 -5.64
CA VAL A 81 -6.83 -7.61 -6.99
C VAL A 81 -5.76 -7.21 -8.00
N SER A 82 -5.32 -8.16 -8.79
CA SER A 82 -4.24 -7.96 -9.75
C SER A 82 -4.73 -8.11 -11.18
N LYS A 83 -4.40 -7.13 -12.02
CA LYS A 83 -4.64 -7.18 -13.47
C LYS A 83 -3.29 -7.03 -14.17
N PRO A 84 -2.62 -8.15 -14.49
CA PRO A 84 -1.31 -8.13 -15.15
C PRO A 84 -1.39 -7.41 -16.51
N TYR A 85 -0.54 -6.49 -16.79
CA TYR A 85 0.55 -5.87 -15.99
C TYR A 85 0.25 -4.40 -15.79
N VAL A 86 -1.03 -4.08 -15.59
CA VAL A 86 -1.55 -2.70 -15.63
C VAL A 86 -2.04 -2.17 -14.29
N LEU A 87 -2.56 -3.04 -13.42
CA LEU A 87 -3.25 -2.56 -12.22
C LEU A 87 -3.10 -3.55 -11.06
N HIS A 88 -2.79 -3.00 -9.87
CA HIS A 88 -2.83 -3.71 -8.61
C HIS A 88 -3.62 -2.88 -7.61
N GLU A 89 -4.68 -3.45 -7.08
CA GLU A 89 -5.56 -2.79 -6.12
C GLU A 89 -5.54 -3.53 -4.78
N VAL A 90 -5.56 -2.77 -3.69
CA VAL A 90 -5.63 -3.31 -2.33
C VAL A 90 -6.82 -2.69 -1.62
N TYR A 91 -7.75 -3.53 -1.22
CA TYR A 91 -8.92 -3.15 -0.41
C TYR A 91 -8.72 -3.67 1.00
N VAL A 92 -8.65 -2.79 1.98
CA VAL A 92 -8.53 -3.20 3.38
C VAL A 92 -9.93 -3.56 3.88
N ILE A 93 -10.14 -4.84 4.17
CA ILE A 93 -11.45 -5.40 4.52
C ILE A 93 -11.60 -5.71 6.02
N GLY A 94 -10.53 -5.58 6.78
CA GLY A 94 -10.54 -5.79 8.24
C GLY A 94 -9.41 -5.08 8.95
N GLY A 95 -9.58 -4.87 10.25
CA GLY A 95 -8.63 -4.13 11.08
C GLY A 95 -9.03 -2.67 11.27
N LYS A 96 -8.16 -1.89 11.93
CA LYS A 96 -8.42 -0.48 12.24
C LYS A 96 -8.45 0.44 11.02
N SER A 97 -7.92 -0.03 9.90
CA SER A 97 -7.92 0.72 8.64
C SER A 97 -8.91 0.17 7.62
N LYS A 98 -9.89 -0.62 8.06
CA LYS A 98 -10.97 -1.14 7.21
C LYS A 98 -11.62 -0.02 6.41
N GLY A 99 -11.76 -0.25 5.09
CA GLY A 99 -12.28 0.72 4.15
C GLY A 99 -11.21 1.52 3.43
N SER A 100 -9.93 1.37 3.81
CA SER A 100 -8.82 1.95 3.07
C SER A 100 -8.68 1.27 1.70
N TYR A 101 -8.17 2.04 0.73
CA TYR A 101 -8.01 1.58 -0.63
C TYR A 101 -6.70 2.11 -1.21
N ILE A 102 -5.97 1.25 -1.90
CA ILE A 102 -4.74 1.62 -2.60
C ILE A 102 -4.87 1.14 -4.04
N ARG A 103 -4.63 2.04 -4.98
CA ARG A 103 -4.63 1.75 -6.40
C ARG A 103 -3.26 2.04 -6.97
N GLN A 104 -2.66 1.05 -7.62
CA GLN A 104 -1.38 1.18 -8.30
C GLN A 104 -1.57 0.88 -9.78
N GLU A 105 -1.35 1.87 -10.63
CA GLU A 105 -1.44 1.75 -12.07
C GLU A 105 -0.02 1.78 -12.66
N PHE A 106 0.27 0.82 -13.55
CA PHE A 106 1.60 0.64 -14.16
C PHE A 106 1.53 1.01 -15.63
N ILE A 107 2.25 2.05 -16.00
CA ILE A 107 2.22 2.63 -17.35
C ILE A 107 3.59 2.45 -17.99
N GLU A 108 3.63 1.81 -19.15
CA GLU A 108 4.86 1.66 -19.92
C GLU A 108 5.29 3.01 -20.48
N ILE A 109 6.57 3.36 -20.30
CA ILE A 109 7.20 4.56 -20.87
C ILE A 109 8.48 4.15 -21.59
N PRO A 110 9.07 5.00 -22.44
CA PRO A 110 10.23 4.60 -23.26
C PRO A 110 11.39 3.98 -22.49
N ASP A 111 11.73 4.52 -21.30
CA ASP A 111 12.89 4.06 -20.53
C ASP A 111 12.53 3.35 -19.24
N GLY A 112 11.31 2.83 -19.13
CA GLY A 112 10.90 2.15 -17.91
C GLY A 112 9.41 2.10 -17.69
N THR A 113 9.00 2.29 -16.43
CA THR A 113 7.61 2.23 -16.00
C THR A 113 7.28 3.44 -15.13
N LYS A 114 6.15 4.07 -15.41
CA LYS A 114 5.57 5.08 -14.53
C LYS A 114 4.52 4.38 -13.67
N ILE A 115 4.60 4.58 -12.36
CA ILE A 115 3.58 4.10 -11.43
C ILE A 115 2.80 5.29 -10.91
N LEU A 116 1.48 5.21 -11.05
CA LEU A 116 0.55 6.15 -10.43
C LEU A 116 -0.09 5.45 -9.25
N VAL A 117 0.00 6.05 -8.06
CA VAL A 117 -0.55 5.48 -6.84
C VAL A 117 -1.55 6.45 -6.23
N ASP A 118 -2.77 5.97 -6.02
CA ASP A 118 -3.82 6.67 -5.30
C ASP A 118 -4.10 5.95 -4.00
N ILE A 119 -4.12 6.68 -2.90
CA ILE A 119 -4.33 6.13 -1.56
C ILE A 119 -5.48 6.85 -0.88
N ASP A 120 -6.46 6.07 -0.43
CA ASP A 120 -7.51 6.51 0.48
C ASP A 120 -7.27 5.79 1.79
N LEU A 121 -6.77 6.51 2.80
CA LEU A 121 -6.51 5.94 4.11
C LEU A 121 -7.63 6.27 5.07
N LYS A 122 -8.17 5.23 5.70
CA LYS A 122 -9.19 5.33 6.73
C LYS A 122 -8.69 4.65 7.99
N LEU A 123 -8.73 5.35 9.12
CA LEU A 123 -8.34 4.81 10.42
C LEU A 123 -9.46 5.02 11.43
N ILE A 124 -9.78 3.97 12.16
CA ILE A 124 -10.91 3.93 13.10
C ILE A 124 -10.37 3.80 14.54
N GLY A 125 -10.95 4.57 15.47
CA GLY A 125 -10.65 4.46 16.90
C GLY A 125 -9.31 5.03 17.33
N ALA A 126 -8.79 5.98 16.59
CA ALA A 126 -7.41 6.42 16.74
C ALA A 126 -7.27 7.74 17.50
N MET A 127 -7.36 7.70 18.80
CA MET A 127 -7.19 8.89 19.64
C MET A 127 -5.78 9.52 19.60
N LYS A 128 -4.74 8.74 19.29
CA LYS A 128 -3.33 9.18 19.28
C LYS A 128 -2.78 9.44 17.90
N ILE A 129 -3.57 9.22 16.88
CA ILE A 129 -3.16 9.28 15.48
C ILE A 129 -2.86 10.68 14.92
N PRO A 130 -3.40 11.81 15.43
CA PRO A 130 -3.06 13.13 14.89
C PRO A 130 -1.57 13.45 14.80
N LYS A 131 -0.75 12.89 15.70
CA LYS A 131 0.70 13.08 15.67
C LYS A 131 1.39 12.21 14.62
N LEU A 132 0.78 11.05 14.28
CA LEU A 132 1.35 10.08 13.34
C LEU A 132 0.90 10.34 11.90
N LEU A 133 -0.20 11.08 11.71
CA LEU A 133 -0.90 11.19 10.44
C LEU A 133 -0.94 12.60 9.87
N ASP A 134 0.16 13.30 9.98
CA ASP A 134 0.43 14.40 9.09
C ASP A 134 0.44 13.82 7.66
N LYS A 135 -0.44 14.32 6.80
CA LYS A 135 -0.57 13.89 5.41
C LYS A 135 0.76 13.96 4.67
N SER A 136 1.54 15.03 4.89
CA SER A 136 2.85 15.20 4.26
C SER A 136 3.82 14.09 4.71
N LYS A 137 3.78 13.73 5.98
CA LYS A 137 4.63 12.69 6.54
C LYS A 137 4.25 11.31 6.02
N LEU A 138 2.95 11.03 5.92
CA LEU A 138 2.45 9.78 5.33
C LEU A 138 2.87 9.66 3.87
N ALA A 139 2.69 10.72 3.09
CA ALA A 139 3.07 10.74 1.68
C ALA A 139 4.58 10.54 1.52
N GLU A 140 5.39 11.19 2.34
CA GLU A 140 6.84 11.03 2.35
C GLU A 140 7.24 9.58 2.66
N ASN A 141 6.67 9.00 3.71
CA ASN A 141 6.96 7.62 4.11
C ASN A 141 6.53 6.62 3.04
N TYR A 142 5.37 6.84 2.44
CA TYR A 142 4.90 5.97 1.34
C TYR A 142 5.75 6.14 0.09
N SER A 143 6.19 7.36 -0.20
CA SER A 143 7.13 7.63 -1.29
C SER A 143 8.44 6.84 -1.10
N ASN A 144 8.97 6.82 0.12
CA ASN A 144 10.17 6.05 0.44
C ASN A 144 9.94 4.54 0.26
N PHE A 145 8.78 4.05 0.65
CA PHE A 145 8.38 2.67 0.42
C PHE A 145 8.39 2.32 -1.08
N LEU A 146 7.82 3.18 -1.91
CA LEU A 146 7.82 2.99 -3.36
C LEU A 146 9.24 3.03 -3.94
N ASP A 147 10.09 3.91 -3.44
CA ASP A 147 11.48 4.00 -3.86
C ASP A 147 12.25 2.71 -3.53
N ASP A 148 12.04 2.15 -2.35
CA ASP A 148 12.69 0.89 -1.94
C ASP A 148 12.24 -0.27 -2.82
N LEU A 149 10.94 -0.35 -3.15
CA LEU A 149 10.43 -1.33 -4.12
C LEU A 149 11.02 -1.11 -5.51
N GLY A 150 11.11 0.14 -5.93
CA GLY A 150 11.68 0.51 -7.21
C GLY A 150 13.13 0.07 -7.35
N LEU A 151 13.93 0.22 -6.30
CA LEU A 151 15.31 -0.24 -6.28
C LEU A 151 15.41 -1.76 -6.45
N LEU A 152 14.50 -2.52 -5.85
CA LEU A 152 14.44 -3.98 -6.05
C LEU A 152 14.15 -4.31 -7.52
N CYS A 153 13.26 -3.59 -8.17
CA CYS A 153 12.96 -3.79 -9.59
C CYS A 153 14.19 -3.53 -10.47
N GLU A 154 14.93 -2.46 -10.20
CA GLU A 154 16.10 -2.07 -10.98
C GLU A 154 17.29 -3.02 -10.79
N LYS A 155 17.43 -3.60 -9.61
CA LYS A 155 18.48 -4.59 -9.32
C LYS A 155 18.20 -5.95 -9.94
N SER A 156 16.96 -6.26 -10.26
CA SER A 156 16.55 -7.55 -10.84
C SER A 156 16.74 -7.62 -12.35
N VAL A 157 17.14 -6.51 -12.96
CA VAL A 157 17.30 -6.39 -14.41
C VAL A 157 18.71 -6.75 -14.83
#